data_1ce93bb9160f10f51b46b1d908883a0e
#
_entry.id   1ce93bb9160f10f51b46b1d908883a0e
#
_cell.length_a   1.000
_cell.length_b   1.000
_cell.length_c   1.000
_cell.angle_alpha   90.00
_cell.angle_beta   90.00
_cell.angle_gamma   90.00
#
_symmetry.space_group_name_H-M   'P 1'
#
loop_
_entity.id
_entity.type
_entity.pdbx_description
1 polymer ?
#
loop_
_entity_poly.entity_id
_entity_poly.type
_entity_poly.pdbx_seq_one_letter_code
_entity_poly.pdbx_strand_id
1 'polypeptide(L)'
;MKKLLKLLPLFLLAFVAYQSFLFIKSYPGSSDQVEYEVNAETPPTELHPIVAEKVEVLKEKTAEKEITILITDDYRSIEEQDKIYDQGRGTPGKVVTHLKGGDSYHNFGLAVDFALQLEDGNVIWDTEYDGNGNGQSDWFEVAEIAKELGFEWGGDWRGFKDYPHLQMNFGLTINNLQEGKRPKTEGTETRSVFKES
;
A
#
# COMPACT_ATOMS: atom_id res chain seq x y z
N MET A 1 47.32 0.68 37.89
CA MET A 1 46.61 1.42 36.84
C MET A 1 46.57 0.75 35.46
N LYS A 2 47.54 -0.11 35.04
CA LYS A 2 47.55 -0.74 33.70
C LYS A 2 46.52 -1.88 33.48
N LYS A 3 45.89 -2.46 34.53
CA LYS A 3 44.90 -3.54 34.43
C LYS A 3 43.48 -3.03 34.15
N LEU A 4 43.16 -1.78 34.53
CA LEU A 4 41.82 -1.20 34.33
C LEU A 4 41.60 -0.79 32.86
N LEU A 5 42.68 -0.42 32.15
CA LEU A 5 42.62 0.03 30.74
C LEU A 5 42.37 -1.11 29.76
N LYS A 6 42.61 -2.37 30.13
CA LYS A 6 42.33 -3.55 29.25
C LYS A 6 40.90 -4.04 29.29
N LEU A 7 40.11 -3.64 30.30
CA LEU A 7 38.68 -4.05 30.41
C LEU A 7 37.73 -3.08 29.68
N LEU A 8 38.17 -1.84 29.43
CA LEU A 8 37.36 -0.82 28.78
C LEU A 8 36.84 -1.23 27.37
N PRO A 9 37.65 -1.80 26.46
CA PRO A 9 37.17 -2.25 25.16
C PRO A 9 36.23 -3.45 25.24
N LEU A 10 36.36 -4.30 26.27
CA LEU A 10 35.45 -5.45 26.44
C LEU A 10 34.06 -5.01 26.90
N PHE A 11 33.95 -3.99 27.76
CA PHE A 11 32.70 -3.39 28.18
C PHE A 11 32.01 -2.65 27.02
N LEU A 12 32.79 -1.97 26.16
CA LEU A 12 32.25 -1.27 24.99
C LEU A 12 31.67 -2.25 23.98
N LEU A 13 32.37 -3.35 23.72
CA LEU A 13 31.88 -4.43 22.83
C LEU A 13 30.61 -5.09 23.39
N ALA A 14 30.56 -5.37 24.69
CA ALA A 14 29.39 -5.94 25.35
C ALA A 14 28.20 -4.96 25.32
N PHE A 15 28.44 -3.65 25.48
CA PHE A 15 27.41 -2.63 25.41
C PHE A 15 26.86 -2.49 23.99
N VAL A 16 27.73 -2.46 22.97
CA VAL A 16 27.30 -2.42 21.55
C VAL A 16 26.51 -3.68 21.19
N ALA A 17 26.96 -4.86 21.61
CA ALA A 17 26.23 -6.12 21.38
C ALA A 17 24.88 -6.12 22.10
N TYR A 18 24.79 -5.57 23.31
CA TYR A 18 23.53 -5.44 24.05
C TYR A 18 22.59 -4.45 23.38
N GLN A 19 23.07 -3.30 22.89
CA GLN A 19 22.27 -2.34 22.12
C GLN A 19 21.79 -2.94 20.80
N SER A 20 22.64 -3.69 20.09
CA SER A 20 22.26 -4.42 18.89
C SER A 20 21.21 -5.50 19.19
N PHE A 21 21.32 -6.20 20.30
CA PHE A 21 20.33 -7.18 20.74
C PHE A 21 18.98 -6.53 21.10
N LEU A 22 19.00 -5.38 21.78
CA LEU A 22 17.80 -4.61 22.07
C LEU A 22 17.18 -4.05 20.79
N PHE A 23 18.00 -3.60 19.84
CA PHE A 23 17.57 -3.12 18.53
C PHE A 23 16.92 -4.26 17.72
N ILE A 24 17.55 -5.46 17.67
CA ILE A 24 16.98 -6.65 17.02
C ILE A 24 15.68 -7.10 17.71
N LYS A 25 15.57 -6.96 19.04
CA LYS A 25 14.36 -7.30 19.80
C LYS A 25 13.27 -6.23 19.70
N SER A 26 13.63 -4.98 19.40
CA SER A 26 12.75 -3.84 19.17
C SER A 26 12.29 -3.74 17.69
N TYR A 27 13.04 -4.37 16.78
CA TYR A 27 12.54 -4.68 15.45
C TYR A 27 11.84 -6.03 15.57
N PRO A 28 10.52 -6.09 15.52
CA PRO A 28 9.88 -7.34 15.15
C PRO A 28 10.35 -7.62 13.72
N GLY A 29 11.35 -8.50 13.59
CA GLY A 29 11.54 -9.28 12.39
C GLY A 29 10.33 -10.20 12.35
N SER A 30 9.19 -9.61 12.13
CA SER A 30 7.98 -10.36 11.93
C SER A 30 8.01 -10.82 10.48
N SER A 31 8.26 -12.10 10.32
CA SER A 31 7.26 -12.82 9.56
C SER A 31 5.94 -12.62 10.33
N ASP A 32 5.33 -11.44 10.27
CA ASP A 32 3.92 -11.31 10.51
C ASP A 32 3.31 -12.24 9.49
N GLN A 33 2.98 -13.44 9.96
CA GLN A 33 2.15 -14.37 9.22
C GLN A 33 0.85 -13.59 9.09
N VAL A 34 0.69 -12.89 7.96
CA VAL A 34 -0.59 -12.25 7.66
C VAL A 34 -1.61 -13.36 7.76
N GLU A 35 -2.44 -13.29 8.79
CA GLU A 35 -3.53 -14.22 8.95
C GLU A 35 -4.47 -14.01 7.77
N TYR A 36 -4.72 -15.04 6.98
CA TYR A 36 -5.65 -15.02 5.87
C TYR A 36 -6.79 -16.01 6.13
N GLU A 37 -7.95 -15.66 5.62
CA GLU A 37 -9.07 -16.58 5.52
C GLU A 37 -8.89 -17.47 4.29
N VAL A 38 -9.31 -18.73 4.40
CA VAL A 38 -9.30 -19.69 3.28
C VAL A 38 -10.74 -20.02 2.93
N ASN A 39 -11.05 -20.15 1.65
CA ASN A 39 -12.37 -20.45 1.09
C ASN A 39 -13.38 -19.29 1.16
N ALA A 40 -12.95 -18.06 0.88
CA ALA A 40 -13.90 -17.01 0.55
C ALA A 40 -14.64 -17.40 -0.75
N GLU A 41 -15.87 -17.88 -0.62
CA GLU A 41 -16.69 -18.37 -1.76
C GLU A 41 -17.07 -17.23 -2.73
N THR A 42 -17.05 -15.99 -2.25
CA THR A 42 -17.40 -14.82 -3.07
C THR A 42 -16.25 -13.82 -3.15
N PRO A 43 -15.97 -13.25 -4.34
CA PRO A 43 -15.09 -12.10 -4.45
C PRO A 43 -15.59 -10.94 -3.58
N PRO A 44 -14.71 -10.04 -3.11
CA PRO A 44 -15.16 -8.81 -2.45
C PRO A 44 -15.94 -7.94 -3.43
N THR A 45 -16.68 -6.98 -2.90
CA THR A 45 -17.46 -6.00 -3.67
C THR A 45 -17.06 -4.57 -3.37
N GLU A 46 -16.02 -4.38 -2.55
CA GLU A 46 -15.52 -3.09 -2.08
C GLU A 46 -14.05 -3.19 -1.69
N LEU A 47 -13.42 -2.08 -1.37
CA LEU A 47 -12.07 -2.06 -0.82
C LEU A 47 -12.00 -2.82 0.50
N HIS A 48 -10.90 -3.53 0.69
CA HIS A 48 -10.55 -4.10 1.99
C HIS A 48 -10.50 -2.99 3.06
N PRO A 49 -11.12 -3.16 4.24
CA PRO A 49 -11.23 -2.10 5.25
C PRO A 49 -9.89 -1.44 5.63
N ILE A 50 -8.82 -2.24 5.75
CA ILE A 50 -7.48 -1.70 6.04
C ILE A 50 -6.98 -0.84 4.87
N VAL A 51 -7.21 -1.25 3.61
CA VAL A 51 -6.83 -0.46 2.44
C VAL A 51 -7.59 0.86 2.43
N ALA A 52 -8.91 0.82 2.65
CA ALA A 52 -9.74 2.02 2.73
C ALA A 52 -9.28 2.98 3.84
N GLU A 53 -8.98 2.47 5.05
CA GLU A 53 -8.41 3.27 6.15
C GLU A 53 -7.09 3.92 5.75
N LYS A 54 -6.18 3.15 5.14
CA LYS A 54 -4.86 3.65 4.74
C LYS A 54 -4.94 4.70 3.63
N VAL A 55 -5.92 4.59 2.73
CA VAL A 55 -6.20 5.61 1.71
C VAL A 55 -6.64 6.92 2.35
N GLU A 56 -7.50 6.91 3.35
CA GLU A 56 -7.89 8.14 4.05
C GLU A 56 -6.69 8.77 4.81
N VAL A 57 -5.88 7.95 5.49
CA VAL A 57 -4.64 8.44 6.12
C VAL A 57 -3.66 9.00 5.08
N LEU A 58 -3.57 8.41 3.88
CA LEU A 58 -2.75 8.92 2.79
C LEU A 58 -3.22 10.32 2.37
N LYS A 59 -4.52 10.51 2.15
CA LYS A 59 -5.10 11.82 1.81
C LYS A 59 -4.82 12.88 2.88
N GLU A 60 -4.94 12.51 4.16
CA GLU A 60 -4.63 13.42 5.28
C GLU A 60 -3.15 13.83 5.27
N LYS A 61 -2.24 12.86 5.16
CA LYS A 61 -0.79 13.12 5.19
C LYS A 61 -0.29 13.90 3.97
N THR A 62 -0.87 13.67 2.80
CA THR A 62 -0.53 14.46 1.61
C THR A 62 -1.06 15.89 1.71
N ALA A 63 -2.26 16.08 2.27
CA ALA A 63 -2.82 17.40 2.53
C ALA A 63 -1.97 18.22 3.53
N GLU A 64 -1.33 17.59 4.53
CA GLU A 64 -0.37 18.25 5.44
C GLU A 64 0.83 18.83 4.69
N LYS A 65 1.12 18.33 3.49
CA LYS A 65 2.17 18.83 2.58
C LYS A 65 1.63 19.71 1.45
N GLU A 66 0.39 20.19 1.56
CA GLU A 66 -0.28 20.99 0.53
C GLU A 66 -0.46 20.24 -0.80
N ILE A 67 -0.49 18.90 -0.76
CA ILE A 67 -0.73 18.02 -1.91
C ILE A 67 -2.12 17.41 -1.79
N THR A 68 -3.00 17.69 -2.76
CA THR A 68 -4.31 17.06 -2.85
C THR A 68 -4.29 15.93 -3.87
N ILE A 69 -4.83 14.78 -3.47
CA ILE A 69 -4.97 13.61 -4.37
C ILE A 69 -6.43 13.22 -4.54
N LEU A 70 -6.74 12.69 -5.72
CA LEU A 70 -8.01 12.04 -6.03
C LEU A 70 -7.74 10.53 -6.24
N ILE A 71 -8.53 9.67 -5.60
CA ILE A 71 -8.57 8.26 -5.96
C ILE A 71 -9.41 8.16 -7.23
N THR A 72 -8.77 7.74 -8.31
CA THR A 72 -9.37 7.69 -9.66
C THR A 72 -9.92 6.32 -9.99
N ASP A 73 -9.45 5.27 -9.29
CA ASP A 73 -9.97 3.92 -9.37
C ASP A 73 -9.71 3.20 -8.03
N ASP A 74 -10.62 2.29 -7.65
CA ASP A 74 -10.51 1.54 -6.40
C ASP A 74 -10.88 0.07 -6.62
N TYR A 75 -11.89 -0.47 -5.94
CA TYR A 75 -12.40 -1.80 -6.24
C TYR A 75 -12.95 -1.84 -7.67
N ARG A 76 -12.59 -2.90 -8.39
CA ARG A 76 -13.07 -3.16 -9.76
C ARG A 76 -13.57 -4.59 -9.86
N SER A 77 -14.81 -4.78 -10.30
CA SER A 77 -15.35 -6.13 -10.52
C SER A 77 -14.59 -6.88 -11.63
N ILE A 78 -14.73 -8.20 -11.64
CA ILE A 78 -14.14 -9.05 -12.70
C ILE A 78 -14.67 -8.62 -14.06
N GLU A 79 -15.96 -8.34 -14.17
CA GLU A 79 -16.64 -7.93 -15.41
C GLU A 79 -16.16 -6.55 -15.88
N GLU A 80 -15.89 -5.61 -14.99
CA GLU A 80 -15.32 -4.31 -15.34
C GLU A 80 -13.87 -4.44 -15.80
N GLN A 81 -13.07 -5.28 -15.13
CA GLN A 81 -11.71 -5.58 -15.55
C GLN A 81 -11.68 -6.19 -16.96
N ASP A 82 -12.59 -7.12 -17.28
CA ASP A 82 -12.68 -7.72 -18.63
C ASP A 82 -13.08 -6.68 -19.68
N LYS A 83 -13.97 -5.74 -19.36
CA LYS A 83 -14.34 -4.65 -20.28
C LYS A 83 -13.14 -3.77 -20.62
N ILE A 84 -12.32 -3.37 -19.63
CA ILE A 84 -11.14 -2.55 -19.91
C ILE A 84 -10.03 -3.38 -20.58
N TYR A 85 -9.94 -4.68 -20.32
CA TYR A 85 -9.04 -5.58 -21.04
C TYR A 85 -9.39 -5.68 -22.53
N ASP A 86 -10.68 -5.73 -22.89
CA ASP A 86 -11.15 -5.82 -24.26
C ASP A 86 -10.99 -4.49 -25.03
N GLN A 87 -10.81 -3.37 -24.32
CA GLN A 87 -10.56 -2.08 -24.94
C GLN A 87 -9.26 -2.10 -25.76
N GLY A 88 -9.37 -1.73 -27.04
CA GLY A 88 -8.27 -1.78 -28.00
C GLY A 88 -7.90 -3.18 -28.50
N ARG A 89 -8.68 -4.22 -28.10
CA ARG A 89 -8.55 -5.60 -28.60
C ARG A 89 -9.83 -6.06 -29.30
N GLY A 90 -10.92 -6.22 -28.56
CA GLY A 90 -12.25 -6.57 -29.06
C GLY A 90 -13.18 -5.37 -29.26
N THR A 91 -12.91 -4.26 -28.59
CA THR A 91 -13.65 -3.00 -28.67
C THR A 91 -12.77 -1.84 -29.11
N PRO A 92 -13.33 -0.73 -29.67
CA PRO A 92 -12.54 0.45 -30.02
C PRO A 92 -11.82 1.06 -28.80
N GLY A 93 -10.67 1.68 -29.05
CA GLY A 93 -9.86 2.38 -28.03
C GLY A 93 -8.39 1.96 -28.07
N LYS A 94 -7.64 2.44 -27.08
CA LYS A 94 -6.25 1.99 -26.87
C LYS A 94 -6.25 0.90 -25.80
N VAL A 95 -5.29 -0.02 -25.86
CA VAL A 95 -5.04 -0.98 -24.80
C VAL A 95 -4.61 -0.22 -23.53
N VAL A 96 -5.39 -0.37 -22.46
CA VAL A 96 -5.17 0.30 -21.17
C VAL A 96 -4.69 -0.65 -20.08
N THR A 97 -4.94 -1.96 -20.23
CA THR A 97 -4.46 -2.98 -19.31
C THR A 97 -4.07 -4.26 -20.04
N HIS A 98 -3.17 -5.05 -19.44
CA HIS A 98 -2.81 -6.38 -19.88
C HIS A 98 -3.43 -7.48 -19.00
N LEU A 99 -4.11 -7.11 -17.92
CA LEU A 99 -4.70 -8.01 -16.93
C LEU A 99 -6.18 -8.25 -17.24
N LYS A 100 -6.58 -9.51 -17.25
CA LYS A 100 -7.98 -9.92 -17.34
C LYS A 100 -8.69 -9.84 -16.00
N GLY A 101 -9.98 -10.07 -16.02
CA GLY A 101 -10.78 -10.22 -14.81
C GLY A 101 -10.21 -11.30 -13.89
N GLY A 102 -9.99 -10.95 -12.63
CA GLY A 102 -9.36 -11.81 -11.63
C GLY A 102 -7.84 -11.77 -11.58
N ASP A 103 -7.16 -11.04 -12.48
CA ASP A 103 -5.69 -10.97 -12.52
C ASP A 103 -5.14 -9.68 -11.88
N SER A 104 -6.00 -8.80 -11.36
CA SER A 104 -5.63 -7.52 -10.76
C SER A 104 -5.97 -7.48 -9.27
N TYR A 105 -5.13 -6.84 -8.45
CA TYR A 105 -5.42 -6.60 -7.04
C TYR A 105 -6.66 -5.70 -6.83
N HIS A 106 -7.03 -4.86 -7.80
CA HIS A 106 -8.31 -4.13 -7.79
C HIS A 106 -9.52 -5.08 -7.70
N ASN A 107 -9.45 -6.27 -8.32
CA ASN A 107 -10.53 -7.25 -8.27
C ASN A 107 -10.74 -7.87 -6.89
N PHE A 108 -9.78 -7.68 -6.01
CA PHE A 108 -9.81 -8.19 -4.64
C PHE A 108 -9.89 -7.07 -3.60
N GLY A 109 -10.14 -5.82 -4.02
CA GLY A 109 -10.22 -4.66 -3.16
C GLY A 109 -8.90 -4.30 -2.47
N LEU A 110 -7.78 -4.67 -3.06
CA LEU A 110 -6.44 -4.53 -2.48
C LEU A 110 -5.57 -3.48 -3.19
N ALA A 111 -6.14 -2.75 -4.14
CA ALA A 111 -5.44 -1.71 -4.88
C ALA A 111 -6.33 -0.50 -5.12
N VAL A 112 -5.68 0.65 -5.27
CA VAL A 112 -6.28 1.92 -5.71
C VAL A 112 -5.35 2.59 -6.72
N ASP A 113 -5.92 3.42 -7.59
CA ASP A 113 -5.18 4.33 -8.43
C ASP A 113 -5.42 5.77 -7.97
N PHE A 114 -4.39 6.61 -7.98
CA PHE A 114 -4.49 8.01 -7.61
C PHE A 114 -4.01 8.93 -8.73
N ALA A 115 -4.44 10.18 -8.66
CA ALA A 115 -3.88 11.29 -9.43
C ALA A 115 -3.81 12.55 -8.54
N LEU A 116 -3.03 13.54 -8.97
CA LEU A 116 -2.97 14.83 -8.30
C LEU A 116 -4.21 15.66 -8.65
N GLN A 117 -4.78 16.36 -7.69
CA GLN A 117 -5.89 17.27 -7.89
C GLN A 117 -5.47 18.71 -7.57
N LEU A 118 -5.67 19.61 -8.52
CA LEU A 118 -5.36 21.01 -8.38
C LEU A 118 -6.48 21.75 -7.59
N GLU A 119 -6.18 22.94 -7.10
CA GLU A 119 -7.14 23.77 -6.35
C GLU A 119 -8.42 24.09 -7.14
N ASP A 120 -8.34 24.17 -8.47
CA ASP A 120 -9.49 24.40 -9.35
C ASP A 120 -10.32 23.13 -9.61
N GLY A 121 -9.94 22.02 -8.98
CA GLY A 121 -10.59 20.70 -9.13
C GLY A 121 -10.12 19.89 -10.34
N ASN A 122 -9.26 20.43 -11.19
CA ASN A 122 -8.68 19.67 -12.30
C ASN A 122 -7.78 18.55 -11.79
N VAL A 123 -7.80 17.43 -12.51
CA VAL A 123 -6.96 16.25 -12.21
C VAL A 123 -5.82 16.20 -13.21
N ILE A 124 -4.59 16.02 -12.71
CA ILE A 124 -3.40 15.94 -13.54
C ILE A 124 -2.64 14.64 -13.28
N TRP A 125 -1.95 14.17 -14.33
CA TRP A 125 -1.16 12.94 -14.36
C TRP A 125 0.32 13.24 -14.59
N ASP A 126 0.73 14.47 -14.26
CA ASP A 126 2.10 14.94 -14.42
C ASP A 126 2.96 14.49 -13.24
N THR A 127 3.86 13.56 -13.49
CA THR A 127 4.78 13.02 -12.49
C THR A 127 5.95 13.96 -12.15
N GLU A 128 6.07 15.11 -12.83
CA GLU A 128 7.11 16.12 -12.58
C GLU A 128 6.54 17.36 -11.86
N TYR A 129 5.22 17.41 -11.64
CA TYR A 129 4.55 18.54 -11.01
C TYR A 129 5.03 18.75 -9.57
N ASP A 130 5.40 19.98 -9.23
CA ASP A 130 5.82 20.49 -7.91
C ASP A 130 4.90 21.67 -7.55
N GLY A 131 3.71 21.37 -7.06
CA GLY A 131 2.68 22.35 -6.74
C GLY A 131 2.89 23.03 -5.40
N ASN A 132 3.47 22.33 -4.43
CA ASN A 132 3.82 22.88 -3.12
C ASN A 132 5.13 23.69 -3.13
N GLY A 133 5.89 23.66 -4.23
CA GLY A 133 7.09 24.48 -4.46
C GLY A 133 8.28 24.11 -3.59
N ASN A 134 8.37 22.88 -3.13
CA ASN A 134 9.46 22.43 -2.25
C ASN A 134 10.67 21.89 -3.03
N GLY A 135 10.60 21.83 -4.35
CA GLY A 135 11.65 21.33 -5.25
C GLY A 135 11.63 19.81 -5.44
N GLN A 136 10.58 19.13 -4.98
CA GLN A 136 10.34 17.70 -5.20
C GLN A 136 9.04 17.54 -5.99
N SER A 137 8.91 16.42 -6.70
CA SER A 137 7.64 16.12 -7.37
C SER A 137 6.59 15.68 -6.34
N ASP A 138 5.42 16.33 -6.36
CA ASP A 138 4.27 15.96 -5.52
C ASP A 138 3.89 14.49 -5.71
N TRP A 139 3.97 13.98 -6.94
CA TRP A 139 3.65 12.58 -7.24
C TRP A 139 4.53 11.58 -6.49
N PHE A 140 5.85 11.86 -6.47
CA PHE A 140 6.80 11.01 -5.76
C PHE A 140 6.69 11.18 -4.24
N GLU A 141 6.33 12.36 -3.74
CA GLU A 141 6.06 12.56 -2.31
C GLU A 141 4.85 11.74 -1.86
N VAL A 142 3.76 11.72 -2.65
CA VAL A 142 2.61 10.84 -2.41
C VAL A 142 3.02 9.38 -2.38
N ALA A 143 3.83 8.93 -3.35
CA ALA A 143 4.30 7.55 -3.42
C ALA A 143 5.15 7.16 -2.20
N GLU A 144 6.03 8.06 -1.71
CA GLU A 144 6.82 7.79 -0.51
C GLU A 144 5.92 7.67 0.73
N ILE A 145 4.95 8.58 0.91
CA ILE A 145 3.98 8.50 2.01
C ILE A 145 3.16 7.20 1.92
N ALA A 146 2.73 6.80 0.73
CA ALA A 146 2.00 5.55 0.52
C ALA A 146 2.85 4.33 0.93
N LYS A 147 4.14 4.31 0.58
CA LYS A 147 5.06 3.23 0.99
C LYS A 147 5.26 3.19 2.51
N GLU A 148 5.34 4.34 3.18
CA GLU A 148 5.38 4.41 4.65
C GLU A 148 4.11 3.85 5.31
N LEU A 149 2.96 3.95 4.64
CA LEU A 149 1.70 3.39 5.07
C LEU A 149 1.54 1.89 4.75
N GLY A 150 2.51 1.29 4.05
CA GLY A 150 2.56 -0.13 3.72
C GLY A 150 2.06 -0.48 2.32
N PHE A 151 1.81 0.50 1.45
CA PHE A 151 1.53 0.24 0.04
C PHE A 151 2.80 -0.14 -0.72
N GLU A 152 2.65 -1.02 -1.69
CA GLU A 152 3.56 -1.17 -2.81
C GLU A 152 3.14 -0.20 -3.90
N TRP A 153 4.09 0.47 -4.54
CA TRP A 153 3.84 1.43 -5.62
C TRP A 153 4.23 0.86 -6.99
N GLY A 154 3.33 0.95 -7.96
CA GLY A 154 3.57 0.47 -9.33
C GLY A 154 4.68 1.22 -10.07
N GLY A 155 5.05 2.43 -9.62
CA GLY A 155 6.20 3.17 -10.11
C GLY A 155 7.55 2.53 -9.77
N ASP A 156 7.63 1.63 -8.79
CA ASP A 156 8.84 0.90 -8.43
C ASP A 156 9.02 -0.40 -9.25
N TRP A 157 8.01 -0.83 -10.00
CA TRP A 157 8.08 -2.10 -10.73
C TRP A 157 9.13 -2.08 -11.84
N ARG A 158 9.76 -3.23 -12.06
CA ARG A 158 10.74 -3.38 -13.13
C ARG A 158 10.04 -3.68 -14.47
N GLY A 159 10.45 -2.99 -15.53
CA GLY A 159 10.00 -3.25 -16.89
C GLY A 159 8.72 -2.55 -17.31
N PHE A 160 7.74 -2.44 -16.46
CA PHE A 160 6.53 -1.65 -16.65
C PHE A 160 6.30 -0.75 -15.44
N LYS A 161 6.07 0.55 -15.67
CA LYS A 161 5.80 1.53 -14.62
C LYS A 161 4.33 1.86 -14.63
N ASP A 162 3.67 1.68 -13.49
CA ASP A 162 2.28 2.07 -13.28
C ASP A 162 2.23 3.11 -12.16
N TYR A 163 2.44 4.36 -12.55
CA TYR A 163 2.62 5.44 -11.58
C TYR A 163 1.38 5.72 -10.71
N PRO A 164 0.12 5.60 -11.20
CA PRO A 164 -1.08 5.74 -10.37
C PRO A 164 -1.25 4.67 -9.31
N HIS A 165 -0.76 3.46 -9.57
CA HIS A 165 -1.13 2.24 -8.86
C HIS A 165 -0.48 2.11 -7.49
N LEU A 166 -1.31 1.91 -6.47
CA LEU A 166 -0.93 1.56 -5.10
C LEU A 166 -1.65 0.27 -4.70
N GLN A 167 -0.94 -0.70 -4.12
CA GLN A 167 -1.54 -1.95 -3.66
C GLN A 167 -1.02 -2.38 -2.29
N MET A 168 -1.85 -3.14 -1.55
CA MET A 168 -1.46 -3.85 -0.33
C MET A 168 -1.76 -5.33 -0.53
N ASN A 169 -0.73 -6.12 -0.84
CA ASN A 169 -0.90 -7.54 -1.15
C ASN A 169 -1.02 -8.44 0.09
N PHE A 170 -0.68 -7.95 1.29
CA PHE A 170 -0.69 -8.70 2.54
C PHE A 170 0.05 -10.04 2.44
N GLY A 171 1.10 -10.11 1.64
CA GLY A 171 1.86 -11.34 1.38
C GLY A 171 1.13 -12.38 0.50
N LEU A 172 -0.06 -12.05 -0.04
CA LEU A 172 -0.83 -12.90 -0.93
C LEU A 172 -0.54 -12.57 -2.39
N THR A 173 -0.32 -13.60 -3.19
CA THR A 173 -0.22 -13.49 -4.65
C THR A 173 -1.61 -13.51 -5.28
N ILE A 174 -1.71 -13.09 -6.55
CA ILE A 174 -2.95 -13.21 -7.33
C ILE A 174 -3.46 -14.65 -7.33
N ASN A 175 -2.58 -15.65 -7.50
CA ASN A 175 -2.99 -17.07 -7.45
C ASN A 175 -3.61 -17.43 -6.07
N ASN A 176 -3.05 -16.95 -4.96
CA ASN A 176 -3.63 -17.17 -3.65
C ASN A 176 -5.04 -16.56 -3.54
N LEU A 177 -5.22 -15.36 -4.08
CA LEU A 177 -6.52 -14.68 -4.08
C LEU A 177 -7.54 -15.39 -4.97
N GLN A 178 -7.13 -15.90 -6.13
CA GLN A 178 -7.94 -16.73 -7.03
C GLN A 178 -8.33 -18.07 -6.39
N GLU A 179 -7.46 -18.63 -5.54
CA GLU A 179 -7.74 -19.82 -4.72
C GLU A 179 -8.66 -19.55 -3.52
N GLY A 180 -9.16 -18.33 -3.36
CA GLY A 180 -10.08 -17.95 -2.28
C GLY A 180 -9.40 -17.54 -0.97
N LYS A 181 -8.09 -17.32 -0.94
CA LYS A 181 -7.44 -16.71 0.23
C LYS A 181 -7.73 -15.21 0.28
N ARG A 182 -8.01 -14.69 1.48
CA ARG A 182 -8.27 -13.25 1.71
C ARG A 182 -7.50 -12.79 2.94
N PRO A 183 -6.96 -11.55 2.95
CA PRO A 183 -6.41 -10.99 4.17
C PRO A 183 -7.52 -10.91 5.23
N LYS A 184 -7.18 -11.18 6.50
CA LYS A 184 -8.12 -10.93 7.58
C LYS A 184 -8.20 -9.43 7.87
N THR A 185 -9.39 -8.97 8.17
CA THR A 185 -9.63 -7.65 8.74
C THR A 185 -9.34 -7.74 10.24
N GLU A 186 -8.13 -7.44 10.69
CA GLU A 186 -7.89 -7.34 12.12
C GLU A 186 -8.69 -6.16 12.70
N GLY A 187 -9.52 -6.41 13.71
CA GLY A 187 -10.02 -5.39 14.63
C GLY A 187 -11.50 -5.13 14.72
N THR A 188 -12.39 -5.97 14.21
CA THR A 188 -13.84 -5.76 14.40
C THR A 188 -14.40 -6.27 15.74
N GLU A 189 -13.59 -6.87 16.62
CA GLU A 189 -14.09 -7.42 17.89
C GLU A 189 -14.11 -6.45 19.10
N THR A 190 -13.67 -5.20 18.97
CA THR A 190 -13.55 -4.32 20.16
C THR A 190 -14.52 -3.15 20.22
N ARG A 191 -15.57 -3.11 19.40
CA ARG A 191 -16.55 -1.98 19.46
C ARG A 191 -17.97 -2.33 19.85
N SER A 192 -18.25 -3.57 20.27
CA SER A 192 -19.61 -3.95 20.71
C SER A 192 -19.82 -4.00 22.23
N VAL A 193 -18.88 -3.55 23.08
CA VAL A 193 -19.01 -3.70 24.55
C VAL A 193 -19.43 -2.42 25.28
N PHE A 194 -19.62 -1.28 24.60
CA PHE A 194 -20.10 -0.07 25.26
C PHE A 194 -21.38 0.48 24.61
N LYS A 195 -22.46 -0.33 24.70
CA LYS A 195 -23.80 0.19 24.58
C LYS A 195 -24.74 -0.71 25.37
N GLU A 196 -24.75 -0.52 26.71
CA GLU A 196 -25.88 -0.78 27.60
C GLU A 196 -25.43 -0.47 29.04
N SER A 197 -25.73 0.73 29.50
CA SER A 197 -26.26 1.02 30.83
C SER A 197 -26.58 2.52 30.95
#